data_21920488bee4b5b085615a98689af044
#
_entry.id   21920488bee4b5b085615a98689af044
#
_cell.length_a   1.000
_cell.length_b   1.000
_cell.length_c   1.000
_cell.angle_alpha   90.00
_cell.angle_beta   90.00
_cell.angle_gamma   90.00
#
_symmetry.space_group_name_H-M   'P 1'
#
loop_
_entity.id
_entity.type
_entity.pdbx_description
1 polymer ?
#
loop_
_entity_poly.entity_id
_entity_poly.type
_entity_poly.pdbx_seq_one_letter_code
_entity_poly.pdbx_strand_id
1 'polypeptide(L)'
;MIKNVSGVFVVLIMISFISFSFVGKDTPTEGLTIGDRAREFKICGEKQLVDLKDLRGKFVLLSFWASYDAESRMNNAILNNVAGKADNIEMVSVSFDDYKSVFNETIKRDRISTPNCFVELSGTRSEIYKTYRLHKGFKNYLLDENGVIVAKDITASELLSYLN
;
A
#
# COMPACT_ATOMS: atom_id res chain seq x y z
N MET A 1 17.63 52.42 35.83
CA MET A 1 17.60 51.78 34.49
C MET A 1 17.58 50.24 34.50
N ILE A 2 17.00 49.57 35.50
CA ILE A 2 17.02 48.09 35.64
C ILE A 2 15.60 47.47 35.58
N LYS A 3 14.53 48.27 35.54
CA LYS A 3 13.14 47.75 35.58
C LYS A 3 12.61 47.17 34.25
N ASN A 4 13.24 47.45 33.11
CA ASN A 4 12.75 46.99 31.80
C ASN A 4 13.42 45.71 31.28
N VAL A 5 14.55 45.29 31.88
CA VAL A 5 15.27 44.09 31.46
C VAL A 5 14.55 42.81 31.88
N SER A 6 13.88 42.85 33.05
CA SER A 6 13.14 41.69 33.57
C SER A 6 11.91 41.35 32.70
N GLY A 7 11.23 42.38 32.17
CA GLY A 7 10.07 42.18 31.30
C GLY A 7 10.41 41.57 29.91
N VAL A 8 11.54 42.00 29.33
CA VAL A 8 12.02 41.48 28.05
C VAL A 8 12.47 40.03 28.19
N PHE A 9 13.11 39.66 29.31
CA PHE A 9 13.52 38.27 29.57
C PHE A 9 12.33 37.33 29.73
N VAL A 10 11.27 37.77 30.43
CA VAL A 10 10.05 36.97 30.60
C VAL A 10 9.33 36.76 29.24
N VAL A 11 9.28 37.78 28.38
CA VAL A 11 8.67 37.69 27.04
C VAL A 11 9.48 36.74 26.13
N LEU A 12 10.81 36.78 26.18
CA LEU A 12 11.68 35.87 25.40
C LEU A 12 11.54 34.41 25.87
N ILE A 13 11.40 34.16 27.16
CA ILE A 13 11.15 32.82 27.70
C ILE A 13 9.77 32.30 27.28
N MET A 14 8.73 33.16 27.31
CA MET A 14 7.38 32.78 26.86
C MET A 14 7.35 32.43 25.33
N ILE A 15 8.06 33.15 24.51
CA ILE A 15 8.16 32.86 23.03
C ILE A 15 8.91 31.54 22.80
N SER A 16 9.92 31.20 23.62
CA SER A 16 10.66 29.96 23.53
C SER A 16 9.78 28.71 23.85
N PHE A 17 8.79 28.85 24.75
CA PHE A 17 7.86 27.75 25.06
C PHE A 17 6.80 27.52 23.99
N ILE A 18 6.46 28.52 23.16
CA ILE A 18 5.46 28.39 22.08
C ILE A 18 6.05 27.60 20.90
N SER A 19 7.37 27.61 20.69
CA SER A 19 8.04 26.91 19.59
C SER A 19 8.16 25.39 19.80
N PHE A 20 7.85 24.85 20.97
CA PHE A 20 8.00 23.42 21.28
C PHE A 20 6.72 22.60 21.17
N SER A 21 5.59 23.20 20.78
CA SER A 21 4.29 22.55 20.81
C SER A 21 3.76 22.03 19.46
N PHE A 22 4.58 21.98 18.39
CA PHE A 22 4.11 21.53 17.09
C PHE A 22 5.06 20.51 16.42
N VAL A 23 5.50 19.51 17.17
CA VAL A 23 5.89 18.24 16.57
C VAL A 23 4.81 17.23 16.96
N GLY A 24 3.62 17.45 16.48
CA GLY A 24 2.62 16.42 16.36
C GLY A 24 3.18 15.39 15.39
N LYS A 25 3.55 14.22 15.88
CA LYS A 25 3.79 13.06 15.06
C LYS A 25 2.41 12.70 14.50
N ASP A 26 2.08 13.21 13.30
CA ASP A 26 0.82 12.87 12.63
C ASP A 26 0.82 11.36 12.47
N THR A 27 0.03 10.68 13.31
CA THR A 27 -0.19 9.24 13.16
C THR A 27 -0.97 9.05 11.84
N PRO A 28 -0.46 8.23 10.91
CA PRO A 28 -1.15 8.00 9.66
C PRO A 28 -2.60 7.55 9.89
N THR A 29 -3.55 8.26 9.30
CA THR A 29 -4.96 7.88 9.30
C THR A 29 -5.20 6.74 8.32
N GLU A 30 -6.25 5.94 8.53
CA GLU A 30 -6.63 4.93 7.54
C GLU A 30 -7.23 5.58 6.30
N GLY A 31 -6.71 5.18 5.14
CA GLY A 31 -7.16 5.74 3.88
C GLY A 31 -6.56 5.09 2.65
N LEU A 32 -6.66 5.79 1.51
CA LEU A 32 -6.16 5.34 0.21
C LEU A 32 -5.31 6.40 -0.49
N THR A 33 -4.83 7.41 0.25
CA THR A 33 -3.92 8.43 -0.26
C THR A 33 -2.49 8.18 0.24
N ILE A 34 -1.51 8.73 -0.45
CA ILE A 34 -0.12 8.66 0.01
C ILE A 34 -0.03 9.33 1.38
N GLY A 35 0.63 8.66 2.32
CA GLY A 35 0.71 9.05 3.72
C GLY A 35 -0.34 8.41 4.63
N ASP A 36 -1.44 7.87 4.09
CA ASP A 36 -2.41 7.11 4.87
C ASP A 36 -1.88 5.70 5.16
N ARG A 37 -2.32 5.12 6.27
CA ARG A 37 -2.20 3.68 6.49
C ARG A 37 -3.22 2.97 5.60
N ALA A 38 -2.76 1.98 4.83
CA ALA A 38 -3.62 1.18 3.98
C ALA A 38 -4.71 0.47 4.81
N ARG A 39 -5.91 0.39 4.25
CA ARG A 39 -7.02 -0.30 4.90
C ARG A 39 -6.74 -1.79 4.98
N GLU A 40 -6.91 -2.34 6.18
CA GLU A 40 -6.66 -3.76 6.44
C GLU A 40 -7.72 -4.64 5.77
N PHE A 41 -7.28 -5.80 5.30
CA PHE A 41 -8.17 -6.86 4.83
C PHE A 41 -7.53 -8.23 5.05
N LYS A 42 -8.38 -9.26 4.99
CA LYS A 42 -7.96 -10.66 4.96
C LYS A 42 -8.45 -11.29 3.67
N ILE A 43 -7.60 -12.10 3.07
CA ILE A 43 -7.95 -12.86 1.88
C ILE A 43 -7.51 -14.31 2.03
N CYS A 44 -8.45 -15.22 1.74
CA CYS A 44 -8.19 -16.65 1.78
C CYS A 44 -7.87 -17.16 0.37
N GLY A 45 -6.71 -17.77 0.23
CA GLY A 45 -6.39 -18.62 -0.90
C GLY A 45 -6.67 -20.10 -0.61
N GLU A 46 -6.30 -20.98 -1.54
CA GLU A 46 -6.45 -22.43 -1.36
C GLU A 46 -5.56 -22.98 -0.24
N LYS A 47 -4.40 -22.39 -0.04
CA LYS A 47 -3.35 -22.92 0.82
C LYS A 47 -3.08 -22.06 2.05
N GLN A 48 -3.50 -20.80 2.02
CA GLN A 48 -3.17 -19.85 3.07
C GLN A 48 -4.18 -18.72 3.19
N LEU A 49 -4.31 -18.22 4.40
CA LEU A 49 -4.95 -16.95 4.73
C LEU A 49 -3.86 -15.89 4.82
N VAL A 50 -4.03 -14.77 4.13
CA VAL A 50 -3.18 -13.60 4.30
C VAL A 50 -3.98 -12.49 4.97
N ASP A 51 -3.46 -11.99 6.08
CA ASP A 51 -3.91 -10.77 6.74
C ASP A 51 -2.87 -9.68 6.40
N LEU A 52 -3.32 -8.58 5.79
CA LEU A 52 -2.41 -7.53 5.35
C LEU A 52 -1.51 -7.00 6.48
N LYS A 53 -2.04 -6.93 7.71
CA LYS A 53 -1.27 -6.46 8.87
C LYS A 53 -0.10 -7.38 9.24
N ASP A 54 -0.17 -8.68 8.91
CA ASP A 54 0.86 -9.65 9.24
C ASP A 54 2.09 -9.55 8.30
N LEU A 55 1.97 -8.76 7.21
CA LEU A 55 3.04 -8.48 6.25
C LEU A 55 3.88 -7.26 6.61
N ARG A 56 3.64 -6.62 7.73
CA ARG A 56 4.45 -5.48 8.21
C ARG A 56 5.88 -5.91 8.49
N GLY A 57 6.82 -4.94 8.41
CA GLY A 57 8.25 -5.17 8.56
C GLY A 57 9.00 -5.30 7.23
N LYS A 58 8.27 -5.30 6.11
CA LYS A 58 8.79 -5.21 4.74
C LYS A 58 7.93 -4.27 3.91
N PHE A 59 8.43 -3.84 2.75
CA PHE A 59 7.55 -3.25 1.75
C PHE A 59 6.49 -4.25 1.31
N VAL A 60 5.27 -3.76 1.08
CA VAL A 60 4.18 -4.59 0.54
C VAL A 60 3.65 -3.93 -0.72
N LEU A 61 3.69 -4.65 -1.84
CA LEU A 61 3.08 -4.24 -3.09
C LEU A 61 1.71 -4.90 -3.22
N LEU A 62 0.65 -4.11 -3.04
CA LEU A 62 -0.72 -4.55 -3.33
C LEU A 62 -1.03 -4.30 -4.80
N SER A 63 -1.43 -5.33 -5.54
CA SER A 63 -1.84 -5.22 -6.93
C SER A 63 -3.24 -5.78 -7.12
N PHE A 64 -4.17 -4.93 -7.52
CA PHE A 64 -5.54 -5.31 -7.86
C PHE A 64 -5.69 -5.32 -9.37
N TRP A 65 -6.26 -6.41 -9.93
CA TRP A 65 -6.31 -6.61 -11.37
C TRP A 65 -7.44 -7.56 -11.79
N ALA A 66 -7.64 -7.69 -13.08
CA ALA A 66 -8.45 -8.75 -13.68
C ALA A 66 -7.91 -9.15 -15.05
N SER A 67 -8.13 -10.39 -15.47
CA SER A 67 -7.64 -10.88 -16.76
C SER A 67 -8.24 -10.17 -17.96
N TYR A 68 -9.46 -9.64 -17.82
CA TYR A 68 -10.18 -8.87 -18.84
C TYR A 68 -9.76 -7.41 -18.92
N ASP A 69 -9.06 -6.89 -17.91
CA ASP A 69 -8.51 -5.53 -17.91
C ASP A 69 -7.03 -5.58 -18.29
N ALA A 70 -6.75 -5.24 -19.56
CA ALA A 70 -5.43 -5.42 -20.15
C ALA A 70 -4.34 -4.62 -19.44
N GLU A 71 -4.65 -3.41 -18.98
CA GLU A 71 -3.69 -2.52 -18.32
C GLU A 71 -3.29 -3.06 -16.95
N SER A 72 -4.26 -3.35 -16.08
CA SER A 72 -3.98 -3.84 -14.73
C SER A 72 -3.31 -5.23 -14.76
N ARG A 73 -3.71 -6.11 -15.70
CA ARG A 73 -3.08 -7.41 -15.91
C ARG A 73 -1.62 -7.28 -16.33
N MET A 74 -1.32 -6.42 -17.31
CA MET A 74 0.05 -6.19 -17.76
C MET A 74 0.90 -5.61 -16.63
N ASN A 75 0.40 -4.60 -15.91
CA ASN A 75 1.09 -4.02 -14.77
C ASN A 75 1.35 -5.05 -13.67
N ASN A 76 0.36 -5.89 -13.34
CA ASN A 76 0.52 -6.96 -12.35
C ASN A 76 1.66 -7.92 -12.74
N ALA A 77 1.73 -8.35 -14.01
CA ALA A 77 2.76 -9.26 -14.49
C ALA A 77 4.17 -8.64 -14.43
N ILE A 78 4.30 -7.38 -14.85
CA ILE A 78 5.58 -6.65 -14.82
C ILE A 78 6.04 -6.45 -13.38
N LEU A 79 5.17 -5.98 -12.50
CA LEU A 79 5.46 -5.73 -11.09
C LEU A 79 5.80 -7.02 -10.34
N ASN A 80 5.13 -8.15 -10.66
CA ASN A 80 5.49 -9.45 -10.11
C ASN A 80 6.92 -9.87 -10.46
N ASN A 81 7.34 -9.62 -11.71
CA ASN A 81 8.70 -9.94 -12.13
C ASN A 81 9.76 -9.11 -11.40
N VAL A 82 9.45 -7.83 -11.11
CA VAL A 82 10.36 -6.94 -10.37
C VAL A 82 10.39 -7.33 -8.90
N ALA A 83 9.23 -7.46 -8.26
CA ALA A 83 9.13 -7.80 -6.83
C ALA A 83 9.76 -9.17 -6.51
N GLY A 84 9.59 -10.15 -7.42
CA GLY A 84 10.16 -11.49 -7.25
C GLY A 84 11.69 -11.57 -7.29
N LYS A 85 12.40 -10.46 -7.55
CA LYS A 85 13.87 -10.36 -7.56
C LYS A 85 14.45 -9.66 -6.33
N ALA A 86 13.60 -9.19 -5.43
CA ALA A 86 14.00 -8.46 -4.24
C ALA A 86 13.51 -9.17 -2.97
N ASP A 87 14.34 -9.17 -1.93
CA ASP A 87 14.04 -9.89 -0.68
C ASP A 87 13.31 -9.01 0.35
N ASN A 88 13.31 -7.69 0.14
CA ASN A 88 12.74 -6.70 1.07
C ASN A 88 11.31 -6.28 0.73
N ILE A 89 10.65 -6.98 -0.19
CA ILE A 89 9.27 -6.71 -0.60
C ILE A 89 8.45 -7.99 -0.67
N GLU A 90 7.20 -7.89 -0.22
CA GLU A 90 6.17 -8.91 -0.42
C GLU A 90 5.13 -8.40 -1.42
N MET A 91 4.78 -9.18 -2.42
CA MET A 91 3.72 -8.82 -3.34
C MET A 91 2.44 -9.59 -3.02
N VAL A 92 1.34 -8.87 -2.83
CA VAL A 92 -0.03 -9.41 -2.72
C VAL A 92 -0.78 -9.03 -3.98
N SER A 93 -1.10 -10.04 -4.79
CA SER A 93 -1.77 -9.90 -6.08
C SER A 93 -3.20 -10.44 -5.96
N VAL A 94 -4.20 -9.60 -6.16
CA VAL A 94 -5.62 -9.95 -6.03
C VAL A 94 -6.33 -9.72 -7.35
N SER A 95 -6.76 -10.83 -7.96
CA SER A 95 -7.58 -10.81 -9.17
C SER A 95 -9.07 -10.73 -8.82
N PHE A 96 -9.82 -10.03 -9.65
CA PHE A 96 -11.28 -9.95 -9.62
C PHE A 96 -11.92 -10.63 -10.84
N ASP A 97 -11.31 -11.73 -11.28
CA ASP A 97 -11.88 -12.57 -12.33
C ASP A 97 -13.12 -13.31 -11.80
N ASP A 98 -14.15 -13.40 -12.63
CA ASP A 98 -15.39 -14.09 -12.29
C ASP A 98 -15.22 -15.61 -12.18
N TYR A 99 -14.20 -16.16 -12.84
CA TYR A 99 -13.95 -17.60 -12.91
C TYR A 99 -12.53 -17.95 -12.47
N LYS A 100 -12.44 -18.85 -11.52
CA LYS A 100 -11.14 -19.36 -11.03
C LYS A 100 -10.31 -20.03 -12.13
N SER A 101 -10.94 -20.68 -13.11
CA SER A 101 -10.24 -21.27 -14.25
C SER A 101 -9.53 -20.23 -15.11
N VAL A 102 -10.18 -19.08 -15.34
CA VAL A 102 -9.60 -17.95 -16.07
C VAL A 102 -8.40 -17.38 -15.32
N PHE A 103 -8.56 -17.13 -14.02
CA PHE A 103 -7.47 -16.73 -13.15
C PHE A 103 -6.28 -17.70 -13.23
N ASN A 104 -6.53 -19.01 -13.02
CA ASN A 104 -5.48 -20.03 -13.04
C ASN A 104 -4.71 -20.08 -14.37
N GLU A 105 -5.41 -19.99 -15.51
CA GLU A 105 -4.76 -19.96 -16.83
C GLU A 105 -3.98 -18.65 -17.04
N THR A 106 -4.50 -17.54 -16.54
CA THR A 106 -3.83 -16.24 -16.67
C THR A 106 -2.53 -16.21 -15.87
N ILE A 107 -2.54 -16.64 -14.59
CA ILE A 107 -1.32 -16.65 -13.78
C ILE A 107 -0.22 -17.56 -14.36
N LYS A 108 -0.60 -18.71 -14.97
CA LYS A 108 0.35 -19.58 -15.68
C LYS A 108 0.93 -18.89 -16.91
N ARG A 109 0.06 -18.30 -17.75
CA ARG A 109 0.45 -17.61 -18.99
C ARG A 109 1.38 -16.44 -18.70
N ASP A 110 1.06 -15.65 -17.71
CA ASP A 110 1.79 -14.44 -17.35
C ASP A 110 2.97 -14.73 -16.40
N ARG A 111 3.17 -16.00 -16.03
CA ARG A 111 4.26 -16.47 -15.16
C ARG A 111 4.28 -15.75 -13.81
N ILE A 112 3.10 -15.53 -13.22
CA ILE A 112 2.98 -14.94 -11.89
C ILE A 112 3.52 -15.93 -10.87
N SER A 113 4.54 -15.54 -10.11
CA SER A 113 5.29 -16.41 -9.19
C SER A 113 5.09 -16.06 -7.71
N THR A 114 4.47 -14.91 -7.39
CA THR A 114 4.23 -14.57 -5.99
C THR A 114 3.36 -15.62 -5.29
N PRO A 115 3.73 -16.08 -4.08
CA PRO A 115 2.91 -17.02 -3.33
C PRO A 115 1.59 -16.39 -2.87
N ASN A 116 1.54 -15.07 -2.73
CA ASN A 116 0.37 -14.31 -2.30
C ASN A 116 -0.45 -13.83 -3.50
N CYS A 117 -0.86 -14.78 -4.37
CA CYS A 117 -1.70 -14.51 -5.53
C CYS A 117 -3.09 -15.13 -5.32
N PHE A 118 -4.12 -14.30 -5.35
CA PHE A 118 -5.49 -14.66 -4.96
C PHE A 118 -6.49 -14.27 -6.03
N VAL A 119 -7.63 -14.97 -6.06
CA VAL A 119 -8.81 -14.57 -6.82
C VAL A 119 -9.97 -14.29 -5.86
N GLU A 120 -10.57 -13.11 -5.98
CA GLU A 120 -11.74 -12.68 -5.21
C GLU A 120 -13.00 -12.87 -6.07
N LEU A 121 -13.65 -14.01 -5.89
CA LEU A 121 -14.80 -14.43 -6.70
C LEU A 121 -16.11 -13.68 -6.39
N SER A 122 -16.17 -12.92 -5.30
CA SER A 122 -17.31 -12.07 -4.98
C SER A 122 -17.42 -10.84 -5.89
N GLY A 123 -16.36 -10.55 -6.69
CA GLY A 123 -16.33 -9.47 -7.65
C GLY A 123 -16.64 -8.12 -7.01
N THR A 124 -17.57 -7.36 -7.60
CA THR A 124 -17.97 -6.03 -7.09
C THR A 124 -18.66 -6.04 -5.73
N ARG A 125 -19.11 -7.22 -5.25
CA ARG A 125 -19.72 -7.38 -3.92
C ARG A 125 -18.68 -7.53 -2.82
N SER A 126 -17.44 -7.84 -3.15
CA SER A 126 -16.33 -7.99 -2.21
C SER A 126 -16.12 -6.72 -1.38
N GLU A 127 -15.83 -6.90 -0.10
CA GLU A 127 -15.46 -5.81 0.78
C GLU A 127 -14.12 -5.17 0.35
N ILE A 128 -13.17 -5.97 -0.17
CA ILE A 128 -11.90 -5.47 -0.71
C ILE A 128 -12.19 -4.53 -1.90
N TYR A 129 -13.06 -4.95 -2.83
CA TYR A 129 -13.43 -4.15 -4.00
C TYR A 129 -14.01 -2.79 -3.61
N LYS A 130 -14.93 -2.77 -2.63
CA LYS A 130 -15.57 -1.54 -2.13
C LYS A 130 -14.58 -0.67 -1.37
N THR A 131 -13.83 -1.28 -0.44
CA THR A 131 -12.87 -0.60 0.45
C THR A 131 -11.78 0.11 -0.34
N TYR A 132 -11.24 -0.53 -1.37
CA TYR A 132 -10.21 0.02 -2.24
C TYR A 132 -10.77 0.82 -3.43
N ARG A 133 -12.11 0.99 -3.50
CA ARG A 133 -12.81 1.78 -4.52
C ARG A 133 -12.47 1.36 -5.94
N LEU A 134 -12.37 0.06 -6.20
CA LEU A 134 -11.92 -0.50 -7.48
C LEU A 134 -12.92 -0.29 -8.62
N HIS A 135 -14.15 0.19 -8.33
CA HIS A 135 -15.10 0.68 -9.35
C HIS A 135 -14.57 1.88 -10.16
N LYS A 136 -13.50 2.55 -9.70
CA LYS A 136 -12.79 3.63 -10.42
C LYS A 136 -11.61 3.13 -11.25
N GLY A 137 -11.47 1.83 -11.41
CA GLY A 137 -10.35 1.14 -12.05
C GLY A 137 -9.48 0.38 -11.06
N PHE A 138 -8.81 -0.66 -11.55
CA PHE A 138 -7.85 -1.41 -10.79
C PHE A 138 -6.59 -0.58 -10.53
N LYS A 139 -5.96 -0.81 -9.39
CA LYS A 139 -4.84 0.00 -8.90
C LYS A 139 -3.82 -0.86 -8.21
N ASN A 140 -2.61 -0.33 -8.12
CA ASN A 140 -1.60 -0.88 -7.22
C ASN A 140 -1.19 0.17 -6.18
N TYR A 141 -0.69 -0.32 -5.04
CA TYR A 141 -0.24 0.48 -3.91
C TYR A 141 1.06 -0.09 -3.39
N LEU A 142 2.05 0.76 -3.16
CA LEU A 142 3.24 0.38 -2.41
C LEU A 142 3.10 0.86 -0.98
N LEU A 143 3.23 -0.05 -0.03
CA LEU A 143 3.20 0.20 1.40
C LEU A 143 4.61 0.08 1.97
N ASP A 144 4.95 0.94 2.92
CA ASP A 144 6.17 0.80 3.71
C ASP A 144 6.04 -0.30 4.79
N GLU A 145 7.08 -0.50 5.57
CA GLU A 145 7.17 -1.48 6.65
C GLU A 145 6.11 -1.28 7.76
N ASN A 146 5.53 -0.09 7.85
CA ASN A 146 4.47 0.25 8.81
C ASN A 146 3.07 0.13 8.22
N GLY A 147 2.96 -0.24 6.93
CA GLY A 147 1.71 -0.32 6.19
C GLY A 147 1.19 1.03 5.71
N VAL A 148 2.06 2.05 5.63
CA VAL A 148 1.70 3.38 5.10
C VAL A 148 1.89 3.38 3.58
N ILE A 149 0.92 3.92 2.86
CA ILE A 149 0.98 4.05 1.40
C ILE A 149 2.04 5.08 1.02
N VAL A 150 3.11 4.65 0.37
CA VAL A 150 4.20 5.51 -0.11
C VAL A 150 4.11 5.80 -1.61
N ALA A 151 3.42 4.94 -2.38
CA ALA A 151 3.13 5.19 -3.79
C ALA A 151 1.83 4.51 -4.23
N LYS A 152 1.25 5.01 -5.34
CA LYS A 152 0.04 4.49 -5.99
C LYS A 152 0.24 4.46 -7.49
N ASP A 153 -0.39 3.48 -8.14
CA ASP A 153 -0.31 3.30 -9.58
C ASP A 153 1.16 3.30 -10.07
N ILE A 154 2.03 2.66 -9.24
CA ILE A 154 3.48 2.64 -9.42
C ILE A 154 3.87 1.81 -10.64
N THR A 155 4.84 2.30 -11.38
CA THR A 155 5.47 1.58 -12.49
C THR A 155 6.63 0.70 -12.00
N ALA A 156 7.10 -0.21 -12.87
CA ALA A 156 8.26 -1.05 -12.55
C ALA A 156 9.55 -0.24 -12.28
N SER A 157 9.76 0.85 -13.02
CA SER A 157 10.92 1.72 -12.83
C SER A 157 10.88 2.47 -11.50
N GLU A 158 9.71 2.95 -11.10
CA GLU A 158 9.51 3.58 -9.81
C GLU A 158 9.67 2.57 -8.67
N LEU A 159 9.12 1.35 -8.81
CA LEU A 159 9.30 0.30 -7.81
C LEU A 159 10.77 0.00 -7.56
N LEU A 160 11.58 -0.11 -8.61
CA LEU A 160 13.02 -0.33 -8.49
C LEU A 160 13.72 0.78 -7.69
N SER A 161 13.25 2.03 -7.76
CA SER A 161 13.84 3.13 -6.99
C SER A 161 13.58 3.04 -5.47
N TYR A 162 12.55 2.31 -5.06
CA TYR A 162 12.27 2.03 -3.64
C TYR A 162 13.04 0.82 -3.10
N LEU A 163 13.47 -0.09 -3.98
CA LEU A 163 14.11 -1.35 -3.60
C LEU A 163 15.65 -1.28 -3.58
N ASN A 164 16.25 -0.24 -4.19
CA ASN A 164 17.67 0.05 -4.18
C ASN A 164 18.03 0.99 -3.03
#